data_9df55ba8f03bdd02265d1f2699808960
#
_entry.id   9df55ba8f03bdd02265d1f2699808960
#
_cell.length_a   1.000
_cell.length_b   1.000
_cell.length_c   1.000
_cell.angle_alpha   90.00
_cell.angle_beta   90.00
_cell.angle_gamma   90.00
#
_symmetry.space_group_name_H-M   'P 1'
#
loop_
_entity.id
_entity.type
_entity.pdbx_description
1 polymer ?
#
loop_
_entity_poly.entity_id
_entity_poly.type
_entity_poly.pdbx_seq_one_letter_code
_entity_poly.pdbx_strand_id
1 'polypeptide(L)'
;RAEGGFTIASSAGSFTADQVVAASGGYHVPIVPRFAERLPAGIRQIHSADYRSPQSLPEGAVLVVGSGQSGAQIAEDLHLAGRKVHLAVGDAPRCARFYRGRDVVTWLAEMGYYDMPVERHPLKEGVRDNTNHYVTGRDGGRDIDLRRFALEGMALYGLLQDLEGTRLRFAPTLREALDAADRVYNGINASIDRHIAERGIDAPPPSVYAPVWVPEHEPDSLDLEAAGIGAIIWCIGFRPDFHWLDAPVFNGAGHPVHHRGVTAEPGVYFLGLPWLHSWGSGRFSGIDRDARYLADRITAHAGTAEVRRAG
;
A
#
# COMPACT_ATOMS: atom_id res chain seq x y z
N ARG A 1 2.58 -5.11 32.68
CA ARG A 1 3.30 -6.33 33.07
C ARG A 1 2.66 -6.93 34.33
N ALA A 2 2.58 -8.26 34.39
CA ALA A 2 2.44 -9.02 35.63
C ALA A 2 3.83 -9.46 36.14
N GLU A 3 3.96 -9.92 37.38
CA GLU A 3 5.24 -10.47 37.89
C GLU A 3 5.74 -11.59 36.95
N GLY A 4 6.74 -11.28 36.13
CA GLY A 4 7.41 -12.22 35.24
C GLY A 4 6.83 -12.38 33.83
N GLY A 5 5.85 -11.57 33.38
CA GLY A 5 5.24 -11.71 32.05
C GLY A 5 4.33 -10.57 31.63
N PHE A 6 3.43 -10.85 30.70
CA PHE A 6 2.46 -9.91 30.12
C PHE A 6 1.03 -10.35 30.47
N THR A 7 0.16 -9.39 30.74
CA THR A 7 -1.30 -9.63 30.84
C THR A 7 -1.95 -9.12 29.54
N ILE A 8 -2.78 -9.95 28.93
CA ILE A 8 -3.49 -9.66 27.70
C ILE A 8 -4.97 -9.66 27.99
N ALA A 9 -5.63 -8.50 27.93
CA ALA A 9 -7.07 -8.36 28.05
C ALA A 9 -7.71 -8.47 26.65
N SER A 10 -8.76 -9.27 26.53
CA SER A 10 -9.53 -9.43 25.29
C SER A 10 -11.02 -9.61 25.57
N SER A 11 -11.85 -9.60 24.54
CA SER A 11 -13.28 -9.93 24.65
C SER A 11 -13.54 -11.36 25.14
N ALA A 12 -12.56 -12.27 25.00
CA ALA A 12 -12.65 -13.65 25.48
C ALA A 12 -12.13 -13.84 26.93
N GLY A 13 -11.66 -12.76 27.58
CA GLY A 13 -11.11 -12.79 28.94
C GLY A 13 -9.68 -12.29 29.03
N SER A 14 -9.06 -12.52 30.18
CA SER A 14 -7.68 -12.12 30.46
C SER A 14 -6.76 -13.34 30.38
N PHE A 15 -5.61 -13.18 29.74
CA PHE A 15 -4.58 -14.19 29.58
C PHE A 15 -3.26 -13.68 30.12
N THR A 16 -2.38 -14.59 30.54
CA THR A 16 -0.99 -14.28 30.86
C THR A 16 -0.06 -14.97 29.86
N ALA A 17 1.04 -14.32 29.51
CA ALA A 17 2.04 -14.88 28.60
C ALA A 17 3.45 -14.40 28.99
N ASP A 18 4.44 -15.25 28.86
CA ASP A 18 5.84 -14.88 29.05
C ASP A 18 6.37 -14.03 27.90
N GLN A 19 5.80 -14.20 26.70
CA GLN A 19 6.20 -13.49 25.48
C GLN A 19 4.97 -13.17 24.60
N VAL A 20 5.01 -12.06 23.88
CA VAL A 20 3.93 -11.58 23.02
C VAL A 20 4.45 -11.24 21.62
N VAL A 21 3.75 -11.74 20.60
CA VAL A 21 3.99 -11.38 19.20
C VAL A 21 2.80 -10.56 18.68
N ALA A 22 3.04 -9.28 18.41
CA ALA A 22 2.05 -8.41 17.75
C ALA A 22 2.06 -8.67 16.24
N ALA A 23 1.06 -9.39 15.72
CA ALA A 23 0.94 -9.78 14.33
C ALA A 23 -0.29 -9.14 13.64
N SER A 24 -0.69 -7.96 14.10
CA SER A 24 -1.89 -7.24 13.64
C SER A 24 -1.73 -6.52 12.29
N GLY A 25 -0.50 -6.49 11.74
CA GLY A 25 -0.19 -5.72 10.53
C GLY A 25 -0.05 -4.22 10.79
N GLY A 26 -0.17 -3.41 9.73
CA GLY A 26 -0.01 -1.95 9.80
C GLY A 26 -1.18 -1.15 9.23
N TYR A 27 -2.26 -1.80 8.79
CA TYR A 27 -3.40 -1.15 8.13
C TYR A 27 -4.62 -1.10 9.09
N HIS A 28 -4.52 -0.29 10.15
CA HIS A 28 -5.53 -0.31 11.23
C HIS A 28 -6.61 0.74 11.02
N VAL A 29 -6.24 2.01 10.90
CA VAL A 29 -7.19 3.12 10.86
C VAL A 29 -7.20 3.74 9.47
N PRO A 30 -8.34 3.72 8.77
CA PRO A 30 -8.52 4.41 7.50
C PRO A 30 -8.18 5.89 7.60
N ILE A 31 -7.44 6.41 6.61
CA ILE A 31 -7.15 7.83 6.51
C ILE A 31 -8.24 8.50 5.69
N VAL A 32 -8.84 9.57 6.26
CA VAL A 32 -9.80 10.44 5.60
C VAL A 32 -9.37 11.89 5.87
N PRO A 33 -9.39 12.80 4.87
CA PRO A 33 -9.02 14.18 5.09
C PRO A 33 -9.97 14.89 6.06
N ARG A 34 -9.47 15.81 6.88
CA ARG A 34 -10.30 16.55 7.84
C ARG A 34 -11.46 17.31 7.20
N PHE A 35 -11.25 17.84 5.98
CA PHE A 35 -12.29 18.58 5.26
C PHE A 35 -13.45 17.68 4.77
N ALA A 36 -13.30 16.37 4.81
CA ALA A 36 -14.35 15.42 4.40
C ALA A 36 -15.66 15.61 5.19
N GLU A 37 -15.58 16.09 6.43
CA GLU A 37 -16.76 16.44 7.25
C GLU A 37 -17.56 17.62 6.68
N ARG A 38 -16.96 18.45 5.82
CA ARG A 38 -17.60 19.61 5.18
C ARG A 38 -18.25 19.27 3.82
N LEU A 39 -18.10 18.03 3.34
CA LEU A 39 -18.70 17.58 2.10
C LEU A 39 -20.24 17.58 2.18
N PRO A 40 -20.96 17.86 1.07
CA PRO A 40 -22.44 17.82 1.05
C PRO A 40 -22.98 16.47 1.56
N ALA A 41 -23.98 16.51 2.42
CA ALA A 41 -24.55 15.30 3.05
C ALA A 41 -25.17 14.29 2.04
N GLY A 42 -25.50 14.73 0.84
CA GLY A 42 -26.02 13.87 -0.25
C GLY A 42 -24.94 13.00 -0.91
N ILE A 43 -23.67 13.26 -0.68
CA ILE A 43 -22.57 12.51 -1.29
C ILE A 43 -22.14 11.39 -0.33
N ARG A 44 -22.26 10.14 -0.79
CA ARG A 44 -21.83 8.99 -0.01
C ARG A 44 -20.29 8.92 0.07
N GLN A 45 -19.76 8.93 1.27
CA GLN A 45 -18.33 8.76 1.51
C GLN A 45 -18.05 7.37 2.05
N ILE A 46 -17.06 6.67 1.47
CA ILE A 46 -16.54 5.40 2.00
C ILE A 46 -15.02 5.39 1.90
N HIS A 47 -14.39 4.58 2.72
CA HIS A 47 -12.98 4.26 2.56
C HIS A 47 -12.81 3.02 1.66
N SER A 48 -11.62 2.84 1.04
CA SER A 48 -11.32 1.65 0.22
C SER A 48 -11.51 0.33 0.97
N ALA A 49 -11.39 0.33 2.30
CA ALA A 49 -11.68 -0.84 3.14
C ALA A 49 -13.14 -1.31 3.07
N ASP A 50 -14.07 -0.39 2.79
CA ASP A 50 -15.51 -0.65 2.78
C ASP A 50 -16.07 -0.85 1.36
N TYR A 51 -15.24 -0.61 0.33
CA TYR A 51 -15.64 -0.84 -1.05
C TYR A 51 -15.86 -2.34 -1.30
N ARG A 52 -16.96 -2.68 -1.97
CA ARG A 52 -17.32 -4.07 -2.31
C ARG A 52 -17.49 -4.29 -3.81
N SER A 53 -18.24 -3.41 -4.47
CA SER A 53 -18.48 -3.51 -5.92
C SER A 53 -19.05 -2.20 -6.45
N PRO A 54 -19.03 -1.97 -7.79
CA PRO A 54 -19.65 -0.80 -8.42
C PRO A 54 -21.14 -0.66 -8.11
N GLN A 55 -21.85 -1.79 -7.95
CA GLN A 55 -23.30 -1.84 -7.68
C GLN A 55 -23.65 -1.46 -6.24
N SER A 56 -22.70 -1.52 -5.32
CA SER A 56 -22.91 -1.11 -3.92
C SER A 56 -22.96 0.40 -3.71
N LEU A 57 -22.61 1.18 -4.75
CA LEU A 57 -22.57 2.64 -4.71
C LEU A 57 -23.87 3.24 -5.25
N PRO A 58 -24.27 4.46 -4.79
CA PRO A 58 -25.40 5.18 -5.35
C PRO A 58 -25.19 5.51 -6.83
N GLU A 59 -26.26 5.90 -7.51
CA GLU A 59 -26.19 6.44 -8.87
C GLU A 59 -25.31 7.71 -8.93
N GLY A 60 -24.87 8.08 -10.12
CA GLY A 60 -24.02 9.24 -10.37
C GLY A 60 -22.55 8.88 -10.62
N ALA A 61 -21.75 9.90 -10.81
CA ALA A 61 -20.31 9.76 -10.97
C ALA A 61 -19.63 9.41 -9.63
N VAL A 62 -18.49 8.77 -9.71
CA VAL A 62 -17.71 8.39 -8.53
C VAL A 62 -16.35 9.08 -8.57
N LEU A 63 -15.99 9.76 -7.49
CA LEU A 63 -14.64 10.26 -7.28
C LEU A 63 -13.84 9.25 -6.44
N VAL A 64 -12.73 8.78 -6.99
CA VAL A 64 -11.72 7.99 -6.28
C VAL A 64 -10.55 8.91 -5.91
N VAL A 65 -10.18 8.96 -4.65
CA VAL A 65 -9.08 9.82 -4.17
C VAL A 65 -7.88 8.97 -3.80
N GLY A 66 -6.80 9.14 -4.55
CA GLY A 66 -5.57 8.36 -4.43
C GLY A 66 -5.48 7.26 -5.49
N SER A 67 -4.30 7.11 -6.10
CA SER A 67 -4.00 6.17 -7.19
C SER A 67 -3.03 5.06 -6.77
N GLY A 68 -2.88 4.79 -5.47
CA GLY A 68 -2.17 3.61 -4.97
C GLY A 68 -2.89 2.31 -5.37
N GLN A 69 -2.42 1.16 -4.87
CA GLN A 69 -2.95 -0.17 -5.23
C GLN A 69 -4.48 -0.24 -5.15
N SER A 70 -5.08 0.22 -4.04
CA SER A 70 -6.55 0.20 -3.88
C SER A 70 -7.24 1.16 -4.84
N GLY A 71 -6.74 2.40 -4.95
CA GLY A 71 -7.37 3.40 -5.80
C GLY A 71 -7.33 3.06 -7.29
N ALA A 72 -6.20 2.59 -7.78
CA ALA A 72 -6.05 2.18 -9.18
C ALA A 72 -6.96 0.99 -9.52
N GLN A 73 -7.04 -0.03 -8.64
CA GLN A 73 -7.94 -1.18 -8.84
C GLN A 73 -9.42 -0.82 -8.74
N ILE A 74 -9.81 0.05 -7.79
CA ILE A 74 -11.20 0.49 -7.65
C ILE A 74 -11.61 1.38 -8.83
N ALA A 75 -10.73 2.28 -9.27
CA ALA A 75 -10.98 3.09 -10.47
C ALA A 75 -11.14 2.22 -11.72
N GLU A 76 -10.29 1.19 -11.88
CA GLU A 76 -10.42 0.18 -12.93
C GLU A 76 -11.77 -0.54 -12.85
N ASP A 77 -12.16 -1.04 -11.66
CA ASP A 77 -13.39 -1.79 -11.47
C ASP A 77 -14.64 -0.97 -11.82
N LEU A 78 -14.67 0.28 -11.37
CA LEU A 78 -15.73 1.23 -11.67
C LEU A 78 -15.79 1.59 -13.18
N HIS A 79 -14.64 1.84 -13.79
CA HIS A 79 -14.53 2.19 -15.19
C HIS A 79 -15.04 1.06 -16.10
N LEU A 80 -14.60 -0.16 -15.83
CA LEU A 80 -15.04 -1.34 -16.58
C LEU A 80 -16.52 -1.70 -16.36
N ALA A 81 -17.08 -1.29 -15.22
CA ALA A 81 -18.52 -1.40 -14.97
C ALA A 81 -19.34 -0.28 -15.64
N GLY A 82 -18.71 0.59 -16.43
CA GLY A 82 -19.35 1.69 -17.16
C GLY A 82 -19.73 2.88 -16.26
N ARG A 83 -19.17 2.99 -15.04
CA ARG A 83 -19.39 4.16 -14.19
C ARG A 83 -18.57 5.35 -14.69
N LYS A 84 -19.12 6.55 -14.58
CA LYS A 84 -18.35 7.78 -14.79
C LYS A 84 -17.38 7.94 -13.59
N VAL A 85 -16.08 7.86 -13.87
CA VAL A 85 -15.04 7.90 -12.83
C VAL A 85 -14.24 9.18 -12.94
N HIS A 86 -14.04 9.81 -11.78
CA HIS A 86 -13.08 10.88 -11.53
C HIS A 86 -11.99 10.31 -10.60
N LEU A 87 -10.72 10.50 -10.93
CA LEU A 87 -9.60 9.97 -10.14
C LEU A 87 -8.61 11.08 -9.79
N ALA A 88 -8.41 11.33 -8.50
CA ALA A 88 -7.32 12.16 -8.00
C ALA A 88 -6.05 11.31 -7.90
N VAL A 89 -5.06 11.64 -8.74
CA VAL A 89 -3.81 10.87 -8.89
C VAL A 89 -2.76 11.39 -7.90
N GLY A 90 -2.12 10.46 -7.19
CA GLY A 90 -0.98 10.70 -6.32
C GLY A 90 0.30 10.05 -6.86
N ASP A 91 1.32 9.95 -6.04
CA ASP A 91 2.69 9.52 -6.41
C ASP A 91 2.85 7.99 -6.55
N ALA A 92 1.77 7.25 -6.76
CA ALA A 92 1.82 5.80 -6.81
C ALA A 92 2.57 5.30 -8.05
N PRO A 93 3.60 4.45 -7.86
CA PRO A 93 4.33 3.86 -8.97
C PRO A 93 3.52 2.78 -9.67
N ARG A 94 3.77 2.58 -10.96
CA ARG A 94 3.20 1.45 -11.73
C ARG A 94 4.29 0.47 -12.16
N CYS A 95 3.88 -0.77 -12.47
CA CYS A 95 4.72 -1.74 -13.16
C CYS A 95 3.92 -2.50 -14.22
N ALA A 96 4.60 -3.11 -15.16
CA ALA A 96 3.96 -4.04 -16.09
C ALA A 96 3.36 -5.22 -15.32
N ARG A 97 2.23 -5.75 -15.78
CA ARG A 97 1.74 -7.01 -15.26
C ARG A 97 2.55 -8.17 -15.82
N PHE A 98 2.78 -8.14 -17.13
CA PHE A 98 3.63 -9.09 -17.83
C PHE A 98 4.72 -8.34 -18.60
N TYR A 99 5.92 -8.86 -18.56
CA TYR A 99 7.04 -8.35 -19.34
C TYR A 99 7.89 -9.49 -19.87
N ARG A 100 8.25 -9.42 -21.15
CA ARG A 100 9.07 -10.44 -21.82
C ARG A 100 8.56 -11.88 -21.59
N GLY A 101 7.24 -12.06 -21.74
CA GLY A 101 6.55 -13.34 -21.67
C GLY A 101 6.30 -13.89 -20.26
N ARG A 102 6.67 -13.15 -19.19
CA ARG A 102 6.48 -13.62 -17.80
C ARG A 102 5.88 -12.53 -16.93
N ASP A 103 5.25 -12.94 -15.84
CA ASP A 103 4.76 -12.05 -14.79
C ASP A 103 5.92 -11.26 -14.19
N VAL A 104 5.77 -9.94 -14.07
CA VAL A 104 6.79 -9.05 -13.49
C VAL A 104 7.12 -9.45 -12.04
N VAL A 105 6.12 -9.91 -11.27
CA VAL A 105 6.36 -10.38 -9.89
C VAL A 105 7.31 -11.58 -9.87
N THR A 106 7.22 -12.47 -10.87
CA THR A 106 8.15 -13.61 -11.00
C THR A 106 9.57 -13.14 -11.31
N TRP A 107 9.73 -12.17 -12.23
CA TRP A 107 11.05 -11.58 -12.53
C TRP A 107 11.66 -10.93 -11.28
N LEU A 108 10.89 -10.09 -10.58
CA LEU A 108 11.36 -9.39 -9.39
C LEU A 108 11.72 -10.37 -8.26
N ALA A 109 10.99 -11.48 -8.11
CA ALA A 109 11.32 -12.53 -7.15
C ALA A 109 12.65 -13.21 -7.49
N GLU A 110 12.87 -13.61 -8.76
CA GLU A 110 14.13 -14.22 -9.22
C GLU A 110 15.33 -13.27 -9.09
N MET A 111 15.10 -11.97 -9.24
CA MET A 111 16.11 -10.93 -9.03
C MET A 111 16.40 -10.66 -7.54
N GLY A 112 15.69 -11.30 -6.62
CA GLY A 112 15.83 -11.12 -5.17
C GLY A 112 15.27 -9.80 -4.64
N TYR A 113 14.46 -9.08 -5.43
CA TYR A 113 13.90 -7.78 -5.03
C TYR A 113 13.09 -7.87 -3.74
N TYR A 114 12.30 -8.95 -3.59
CA TYR A 114 11.42 -9.12 -2.43
C TYR A 114 12.16 -9.59 -1.16
N ASP A 115 13.41 -9.98 -1.31
CA ASP A 115 14.27 -10.48 -0.24
C ASP A 115 15.26 -9.42 0.24
N MET A 116 15.36 -8.29 -0.47
CA MET A 116 16.26 -7.21 -0.13
C MET A 116 15.93 -6.63 1.25
N PRO A 117 16.87 -6.67 2.21
CA PRO A 117 16.66 -6.06 3.52
C PRO A 117 16.53 -4.54 3.42
N VAL A 118 15.73 -3.95 4.32
CA VAL A 118 15.54 -2.48 4.42
C VAL A 118 16.86 -1.74 4.46
N GLU A 119 17.84 -2.26 5.21
CA GLU A 119 19.16 -1.63 5.36
C GLU A 119 19.96 -1.55 4.05
N ARG A 120 19.65 -2.43 3.09
CA ARG A 120 20.26 -2.45 1.75
C ARG A 120 19.45 -1.71 0.70
N HIS A 121 18.21 -1.35 1.00
CA HIS A 121 17.37 -0.58 0.08
C HIS A 121 17.95 0.82 -0.12
N PRO A 122 17.94 1.41 -1.33
CA PRO A 122 18.47 2.77 -1.58
C PRO A 122 17.85 3.84 -0.65
N LEU A 123 16.57 3.71 -0.31
CA LEU A 123 15.85 4.61 0.59
C LEU A 123 15.97 4.20 2.07
N LYS A 124 16.59 3.07 2.37
CA LYS A 124 16.69 2.52 3.73
C LYS A 124 15.32 2.55 4.43
N GLU A 125 15.26 3.01 5.68
CA GLU A 125 14.02 3.12 6.46
C GLU A 125 12.92 3.96 5.77
N GLY A 126 13.29 4.93 4.93
CA GLY A 126 12.33 5.75 4.17
C GLY A 126 11.48 4.95 3.16
N VAL A 127 11.86 3.70 2.82
CA VAL A 127 11.03 2.85 1.95
C VAL A 127 9.72 2.44 2.62
N ARG A 128 9.63 2.48 3.95
CA ARG A 128 8.42 2.14 4.70
C ARG A 128 7.25 3.06 4.41
N ASP A 129 7.55 4.31 4.02
CA ASP A 129 6.56 5.33 3.69
C ASP A 129 6.18 5.33 2.20
N ASN A 130 6.86 4.52 1.38
CA ASN A 130 6.61 4.50 -0.06
C ASN A 130 5.38 3.65 -0.41
N THR A 131 4.59 4.16 -1.36
CA THR A 131 3.48 3.43 -1.96
C THR A 131 4.00 2.28 -2.82
N ASN A 132 3.36 1.12 -2.73
CA ASN A 132 3.68 -0.02 -3.59
C ASN A 132 3.17 0.18 -5.02
N HIS A 133 3.80 -0.51 -5.97
CA HIS A 133 3.32 -0.58 -7.35
C HIS A 133 1.88 -1.12 -7.41
N TYR A 134 1.03 -0.50 -8.23
CA TYR A 134 -0.30 -1.04 -8.45
C TYR A 134 -0.31 -2.04 -9.60
N VAL A 135 -1.02 -3.13 -9.40
CA VAL A 135 -1.22 -4.22 -10.35
C VAL A 135 -2.64 -4.76 -10.23
N THR A 136 -3.13 -5.46 -11.23
CA THR A 136 -4.41 -6.17 -11.17
C THR A 136 -4.25 -7.64 -11.51
N GLY A 137 -5.08 -8.50 -10.89
CA GLY A 137 -5.25 -9.91 -11.27
C GLY A 137 -6.46 -10.14 -12.17
N ARG A 138 -7.19 -9.09 -12.53
CA ARG A 138 -8.40 -9.17 -13.36
C ARG A 138 -8.05 -9.78 -14.72
N ASP A 139 -8.92 -10.65 -15.22
CA ASP A 139 -8.78 -11.30 -16.54
C ASP A 139 -7.43 -12.05 -16.73
N GLY A 140 -6.92 -12.66 -15.68
CA GLY A 140 -5.61 -13.33 -15.68
C GLY A 140 -4.43 -12.37 -15.49
N GLY A 141 -4.68 -11.11 -15.33
CA GLY A 141 -3.70 -10.04 -15.14
C GLY A 141 -3.50 -9.19 -16.40
N ARG A 142 -3.51 -7.88 -16.21
CA ARG A 142 -3.27 -6.88 -17.26
C ARG A 142 -2.65 -5.62 -16.66
N ASP A 143 -2.13 -4.75 -17.50
CA ASP A 143 -1.65 -3.44 -17.05
C ASP A 143 -2.82 -2.54 -16.65
N ILE A 144 -2.70 -1.86 -15.52
CA ILE A 144 -3.52 -0.70 -15.21
C ILE A 144 -2.79 0.51 -15.82
N ASP A 145 -3.37 1.08 -16.87
CA ASP A 145 -2.83 2.25 -17.56
C ASP A 145 -3.81 3.42 -17.42
N LEU A 146 -3.53 4.34 -16.50
CA LEU A 146 -4.38 5.49 -16.23
C LEU A 146 -4.48 6.43 -17.44
N ARG A 147 -3.43 6.50 -18.29
CA ARG A 147 -3.45 7.30 -19.51
C ARG A 147 -4.42 6.72 -20.54
N ARG A 148 -4.49 5.39 -20.64
CA ARG A 148 -5.48 4.72 -21.50
C ARG A 148 -6.89 4.94 -20.98
N PHE A 149 -7.09 4.83 -19.67
CA PHE A 149 -8.41 5.13 -19.07
C PHE A 149 -8.84 6.58 -19.29
N ALA A 150 -7.89 7.53 -19.33
CA ALA A 150 -8.20 8.92 -19.70
C ALA A 150 -8.71 9.03 -21.15
N LEU A 151 -8.10 8.33 -22.11
CA LEU A 151 -8.60 8.25 -23.50
C LEU A 151 -9.99 7.62 -23.58
N GLU A 152 -10.33 6.72 -22.66
CA GLU A 152 -11.60 6.02 -22.56
C GLU A 152 -12.65 6.82 -21.75
N GLY A 153 -12.31 8.03 -21.28
CA GLY A 153 -13.24 8.97 -20.64
C GLY A 153 -13.16 9.06 -19.11
N MET A 154 -12.19 8.41 -18.45
CA MET A 154 -11.91 8.64 -17.03
C MET A 154 -11.31 10.04 -16.85
N ALA A 155 -11.90 10.86 -15.97
CA ALA A 155 -11.38 12.18 -15.67
C ALA A 155 -10.25 12.09 -14.61
N LEU A 156 -9.06 12.57 -14.96
CA LEU A 156 -7.90 12.56 -14.07
C LEU A 156 -7.61 13.96 -13.54
N TYR A 157 -7.20 14.02 -12.27
CA TYR A 157 -6.82 15.24 -11.55
C TYR A 157 -5.49 15.00 -10.85
N GLY A 158 -4.78 16.08 -10.51
CA GLY A 158 -3.61 16.01 -9.64
C GLY A 158 -3.98 15.73 -8.18
N LEU A 159 -3.05 15.98 -7.28
CA LEU A 159 -3.22 15.74 -5.84
C LEU A 159 -4.36 16.59 -5.27
N LEU A 160 -5.33 15.93 -4.63
CA LEU A 160 -6.41 16.62 -3.91
C LEU A 160 -5.85 17.41 -2.72
N GLN A 161 -6.19 18.70 -2.65
CA GLN A 161 -5.69 19.62 -1.62
C GLN A 161 -6.73 19.98 -0.57
N ASP A 162 -7.91 20.47 -1.02
CA ASP A 162 -8.93 20.99 -0.09
C ASP A 162 -10.32 21.01 -0.75
N LEU A 163 -11.30 21.46 0.05
CA LEU A 163 -12.69 21.70 -0.35
C LEU A 163 -13.06 23.17 -0.07
N GLU A 164 -13.51 23.87 -1.13
CA GLU A 164 -14.05 25.25 -1.07
C GLU A 164 -15.53 25.23 -1.47
N GLY A 165 -16.42 25.35 -0.50
CA GLY A 165 -17.86 25.18 -0.75
C GLY A 165 -18.18 23.78 -1.24
N THR A 166 -18.68 23.65 -2.50
CA THR A 166 -18.94 22.37 -3.17
C THR A 166 -17.83 21.99 -4.15
N ARG A 167 -16.73 22.75 -4.19
CA ARG A 167 -15.66 22.59 -5.17
C ARG A 167 -14.39 22.03 -4.53
N LEU A 168 -13.95 20.89 -5.01
CA LEU A 168 -12.66 20.32 -4.66
C LEU A 168 -11.54 21.05 -5.41
N ARG A 169 -10.38 21.22 -4.77
CA ARG A 169 -9.18 21.84 -5.32
C ARG A 169 -8.06 20.82 -5.47
N PHE A 170 -7.35 20.90 -6.61
CA PHE A 170 -6.25 19.99 -6.93
C PHE A 170 -4.98 20.77 -7.23
N ALA A 171 -3.84 20.20 -6.83
CA ALA A 171 -2.53 20.68 -7.25
C ALA A 171 -2.27 20.34 -8.73
N PRO A 172 -1.50 21.15 -9.45
CA PRO A 172 -1.09 20.87 -10.83
C PRO A 172 0.05 19.85 -10.88
N THR A 173 -0.23 18.63 -10.40
CA THR A 173 0.76 17.53 -10.26
C THR A 173 0.42 16.32 -11.13
N LEU A 174 -0.66 16.36 -11.90
CA LEU A 174 -1.13 15.21 -12.67
C LEU A 174 -0.09 14.71 -13.68
N ARG A 175 0.44 15.63 -14.50
CA ARG A 175 1.45 15.29 -15.52
C ARG A 175 2.67 14.65 -14.88
N GLU A 176 3.22 15.29 -13.85
CA GLU A 176 4.42 14.79 -13.17
C GLU A 176 4.20 13.43 -12.51
N ALA A 177 3.04 13.21 -11.85
CA ALA A 177 2.69 11.94 -11.24
C ALA A 177 2.60 10.81 -12.28
N LEU A 178 1.96 11.06 -13.43
CA LEU A 178 1.87 10.09 -14.52
C LEU A 178 3.26 9.80 -15.14
N ASP A 179 4.07 10.83 -15.36
CA ASP A 179 5.41 10.68 -15.92
C ASP A 179 6.33 9.94 -14.94
N ALA A 180 6.22 10.19 -13.63
CA ALA A 180 6.94 9.47 -12.59
C ALA A 180 6.57 7.98 -12.56
N ALA A 181 5.28 7.67 -12.67
CA ALA A 181 4.81 6.28 -12.73
C ALA A 181 5.36 5.56 -13.98
N ASP A 182 5.41 6.21 -15.13
CA ASP A 182 5.96 5.65 -16.37
C ASP A 182 7.48 5.46 -16.29
N ARG A 183 8.21 6.39 -15.63
CA ARG A 183 9.64 6.21 -15.37
C ARG A 183 9.92 4.97 -14.53
N VAL A 184 9.11 4.72 -13.49
CA VAL A 184 9.24 3.51 -12.67
C VAL A 184 8.93 2.26 -13.49
N TYR A 185 7.86 2.26 -14.27
CA TYR A 185 7.48 1.16 -15.18
C TYR A 185 8.66 0.78 -16.10
N ASN A 186 9.19 1.75 -16.83
CA ASN A 186 10.29 1.52 -17.75
C ASN A 186 11.60 1.15 -17.03
N GLY A 187 11.84 1.71 -15.84
CA GLY A 187 12.99 1.38 -15.01
C GLY A 187 12.99 -0.08 -14.52
N ILE A 188 11.83 -0.60 -14.13
CA ILE A 188 11.65 -2.01 -13.76
C ILE A 188 11.92 -2.89 -14.98
N ASN A 189 11.31 -2.58 -16.12
CA ASN A 189 11.49 -3.34 -17.36
C ASN A 189 12.98 -3.36 -17.78
N ALA A 190 13.66 -2.23 -17.73
CA ALA A 190 15.09 -2.15 -18.03
C ALA A 190 15.96 -2.97 -17.05
N SER A 191 15.54 -3.09 -15.79
CA SER A 191 16.22 -3.94 -14.81
C SER A 191 16.06 -5.42 -15.13
N ILE A 192 14.86 -5.81 -15.57
CA ILE A 192 14.59 -7.17 -16.06
C ILE A 192 15.39 -7.47 -17.31
N ASP A 193 15.51 -6.52 -18.26
CA ASP A 193 16.31 -6.69 -19.47
C ASP A 193 17.79 -6.94 -19.16
N ARG A 194 18.35 -6.21 -18.19
CA ARG A 194 19.73 -6.46 -17.73
C ARG A 194 19.87 -7.85 -17.12
N HIS A 195 18.95 -8.27 -16.26
CA HIS A 195 18.96 -9.59 -15.65
C HIS A 195 18.88 -10.72 -16.69
N ILE A 196 18.03 -10.57 -17.71
CA ILE A 196 17.91 -11.52 -18.83
C ILE A 196 19.22 -11.61 -19.61
N ALA A 197 19.82 -10.46 -19.93
CA ALA A 197 21.08 -10.41 -20.66
C ALA A 197 22.26 -11.02 -19.87
N GLU A 198 22.38 -10.71 -18.59
CA GLU A 198 23.43 -11.21 -17.70
C GLU A 198 23.35 -12.73 -17.50
N ARG A 199 22.13 -13.29 -17.52
CA ARG A 199 21.86 -14.72 -17.32
C ARG A 199 21.74 -15.52 -18.63
N GLY A 200 21.75 -14.86 -19.79
CA GLY A 200 21.55 -15.50 -21.09
C GLY A 200 20.17 -16.18 -21.22
N ILE A 201 19.14 -15.58 -20.61
CA ILE A 201 17.77 -16.14 -20.62
C ILE A 201 17.15 -15.88 -21.99
N ASP A 202 16.59 -16.91 -22.62
CA ASP A 202 15.77 -16.76 -23.83
C ASP A 202 14.41 -16.15 -23.46
N ALA A 203 14.07 -15.02 -24.06
CA ALA A 203 12.85 -14.27 -23.78
C ALA A 203 12.44 -13.41 -24.98
N PRO A 204 11.14 -13.11 -25.16
CA PRO A 204 10.65 -12.19 -26.19
C PRO A 204 11.40 -10.86 -26.21
N PRO A 205 11.39 -10.09 -27.31
CA PRO A 205 12.13 -8.82 -27.42
C PRO A 205 11.71 -7.81 -26.36
N PRO A 206 12.61 -6.89 -25.94
CA PRO A 206 12.29 -5.82 -25.01
C PRO A 206 11.35 -4.81 -25.62
N SER A 207 10.62 -4.10 -24.77
CA SER A 207 9.77 -2.99 -25.14
C SER A 207 9.89 -1.84 -24.14
N VAL A 208 9.69 -0.62 -24.63
CA VAL A 208 9.64 0.60 -23.81
C VAL A 208 8.26 1.18 -23.93
N TYR A 209 7.63 1.46 -22.80
CA TYR A 209 6.33 2.14 -22.79
C TYR A 209 6.51 3.60 -23.19
N ALA A 210 5.68 4.05 -24.14
CA ALA A 210 5.51 5.45 -24.49
C ALA A 210 4.11 5.92 -24.09
N PRO A 211 3.97 7.16 -23.52
CA PRO A 211 2.67 7.68 -23.11
C PRO A 211 1.67 7.72 -24.25
N VAL A 212 0.52 7.06 -24.09
CA VAL A 212 -0.57 7.04 -25.09
C VAL A 212 -1.46 8.26 -25.00
N TRP A 213 -1.36 9.02 -23.92
CA TRP A 213 -2.09 10.25 -23.66
C TRP A 213 -1.29 11.15 -22.72
N VAL A 214 -1.37 12.45 -22.96
CA VAL A 214 -0.77 13.49 -22.12
C VAL A 214 -1.84 14.54 -21.85
N PRO A 215 -2.03 14.99 -20.59
CA PRO A 215 -3.00 16.03 -20.30
C PRO A 215 -2.62 17.34 -21.02
N GLU A 216 -3.56 17.91 -21.80
CA GLU A 216 -3.39 19.23 -22.42
C GLU A 216 -3.38 20.33 -21.34
N HIS A 217 -4.26 20.19 -20.35
CA HIS A 217 -4.29 21.01 -19.14
C HIS A 217 -4.54 20.14 -17.93
N GLU A 218 -4.13 20.67 -16.77
CA GLU A 218 -4.35 20.02 -15.48
C GLU A 218 -5.51 20.72 -14.77
N PRO A 219 -6.68 20.04 -14.62
CA PRO A 219 -7.80 20.64 -13.91
C PRO A 219 -7.45 20.96 -12.46
N ASP A 220 -7.63 22.20 -12.04
CA ASP A 220 -7.34 22.67 -10.69
C ASP A 220 -8.52 22.49 -9.74
N SER A 221 -9.70 22.17 -10.25
CA SER A 221 -10.92 22.05 -9.45
C SER A 221 -11.94 21.09 -10.05
N LEU A 222 -12.83 20.57 -9.18
CA LEU A 222 -14.00 19.77 -9.53
C LEU A 222 -15.20 20.26 -8.72
N ASP A 223 -16.20 20.77 -9.40
CA ASP A 223 -17.50 21.06 -8.78
C ASP A 223 -18.29 19.76 -8.63
N LEU A 224 -18.55 19.35 -7.41
CA LEU A 224 -19.16 18.06 -7.08
C LEU A 224 -20.58 17.92 -7.59
N GLU A 225 -21.36 19.00 -7.53
CA GLU A 225 -22.75 19.02 -7.99
C GLU A 225 -22.83 19.02 -9.52
N ALA A 226 -22.09 19.91 -10.16
CA ALA A 226 -22.03 20.00 -11.62
C ALA A 226 -21.50 18.72 -12.28
N ALA A 227 -20.59 18.01 -11.63
CA ALA A 227 -20.05 16.73 -12.07
C ALA A 227 -20.98 15.54 -11.78
N GLY A 228 -22.04 15.74 -10.98
CA GLY A 228 -22.96 14.68 -10.56
C GLY A 228 -22.32 13.62 -9.68
N ILE A 229 -21.42 14.03 -8.76
CA ILE A 229 -20.73 13.09 -7.87
C ILE A 229 -21.71 12.54 -6.85
N GLY A 230 -22.02 11.24 -6.95
CA GLY A 230 -22.85 10.52 -5.98
C GLY A 230 -22.05 9.86 -4.86
N ALA A 231 -20.78 9.52 -5.11
CA ALA A 231 -19.92 8.91 -4.12
C ALA A 231 -18.47 9.38 -4.20
N ILE A 232 -17.79 9.40 -3.05
CA ILE A 232 -16.34 9.60 -2.92
C ILE A 232 -15.76 8.39 -2.22
N ILE A 233 -14.67 7.83 -2.78
CA ILE A 233 -13.94 6.70 -2.20
C ILE A 233 -12.55 7.16 -1.81
N TRP A 234 -12.27 7.14 -0.51
CA TRP A 234 -10.97 7.49 0.05
C TRP A 234 -10.00 6.32 -0.08
N CYS A 235 -9.02 6.44 -0.96
CA CYS A 235 -7.98 5.44 -1.24
C CYS A 235 -6.58 5.96 -0.85
N ILE A 236 -6.51 6.76 0.20
CA ILE A 236 -5.30 7.44 0.66
C ILE A 236 -4.57 6.69 1.79
N GLY A 237 -4.90 5.41 1.96
CA GLY A 237 -4.19 4.49 2.83
C GLY A 237 -4.71 4.43 4.26
N PHE A 238 -3.86 3.91 5.13
CA PHE A 238 -4.15 3.64 6.53
C PHE A 238 -3.01 4.15 7.40
N ARG A 239 -3.30 4.48 8.64
CA ARG A 239 -2.28 4.66 9.68
C ARG A 239 -2.26 3.47 10.62
N PRO A 240 -1.09 3.05 11.13
CA PRO A 240 -1.02 2.05 12.19
C PRO A 240 -1.59 2.62 13.49
N ASP A 241 -2.13 1.73 14.31
CA ASP A 241 -2.62 2.05 15.65
C ASP A 241 -2.30 0.91 16.61
N PHE A 242 -1.38 1.16 17.52
CA PHE A 242 -0.90 0.20 18.50
C PHE A 242 -1.20 0.64 19.94
N HIS A 243 -2.16 1.57 20.16
CA HIS A 243 -2.49 2.08 21.49
C HIS A 243 -2.89 0.98 22.49
N TRP A 244 -3.30 -0.19 21.99
CA TRP A 244 -3.64 -1.35 22.79
C TRP A 244 -2.42 -2.08 23.36
N LEU A 245 -1.20 -1.81 22.88
CA LEU A 245 0.04 -2.41 23.35
C LEU A 245 0.78 -1.43 24.28
N ASP A 246 0.60 -1.63 25.59
CA ASP A 246 1.28 -0.84 26.64
C ASP A 246 2.67 -1.39 26.91
N ALA A 247 3.63 -1.07 26.03
CA ALA A 247 5.04 -1.43 26.14
C ALA A 247 5.92 -0.31 25.57
N PRO A 248 7.15 -0.09 26.12
CA PRO A 248 8.03 1.00 25.68
C PRO A 248 8.78 0.63 24.38
N VAL A 249 8.02 0.30 23.34
CA VAL A 249 8.55 -0.21 22.06
C VAL A 249 8.22 0.71 20.87
N PHE A 250 7.76 1.94 21.14
CA PHE A 250 7.36 2.90 20.12
C PHE A 250 8.24 4.14 20.14
N ASN A 251 8.46 4.75 18.97
CA ASN A 251 9.08 6.05 18.87
C ASN A 251 8.07 7.19 19.18
N GLY A 252 8.53 8.45 19.18
CA GLY A 252 7.67 9.61 19.45
C GLY A 252 6.52 9.82 18.44
N ALA A 253 6.55 9.17 17.29
CA ALA A 253 5.48 9.16 16.29
C ALA A 253 4.53 7.95 16.41
N GLY A 254 4.73 7.08 17.42
CA GLY A 254 3.91 5.88 17.64
C GLY A 254 4.25 4.70 16.73
N HIS A 255 5.37 4.75 16.02
CA HIS A 255 5.81 3.63 15.18
C HIS A 255 6.64 2.64 16.00
N PRO A 256 6.45 1.30 15.79
CA PRO A 256 7.24 0.28 16.45
C PRO A 256 8.74 0.44 16.19
N VAL A 257 9.55 0.39 17.25
CA VAL A 257 11.01 0.38 17.18
C VAL A 257 11.50 -1.05 17.33
N HIS A 258 12.09 -1.59 16.28
CA HIS A 258 12.50 -2.98 16.23
C HIS A 258 13.66 -3.20 15.25
N HIS A 259 14.38 -4.29 15.44
CA HIS A 259 15.27 -4.87 14.42
C HIS A 259 14.68 -6.22 13.98
N ARG A 260 14.18 -6.30 12.76
CA ARG A 260 13.55 -7.50 12.19
C ARG A 260 12.48 -8.12 13.13
N GLY A 261 11.61 -7.26 13.69
CA GLY A 261 10.53 -7.65 14.60
C GLY A 261 10.92 -7.85 16.07
N VAL A 262 12.20 -7.91 16.41
CA VAL A 262 12.68 -7.99 17.79
C VAL A 262 12.78 -6.58 18.37
N THR A 263 12.13 -6.34 19.51
CA THR A 263 12.14 -5.04 20.19
C THR A 263 13.23 -4.99 21.29
N ALA A 264 13.46 -3.78 21.84
CA ALA A 264 14.32 -3.62 23.01
C ALA A 264 13.65 -4.16 24.30
N GLU A 265 12.32 -4.29 24.31
CA GLU A 265 11.57 -4.87 25.42
C GLU A 265 11.59 -6.39 25.34
N PRO A 266 12.27 -7.10 26.28
CA PRO A 266 12.37 -8.55 26.24
C PRO A 266 11.00 -9.22 26.26
N GLY A 267 10.75 -10.13 25.32
CA GLY A 267 9.50 -10.86 25.20
C GLY A 267 8.43 -10.14 24.36
N VAL A 268 8.71 -8.97 23.78
CA VAL A 268 7.79 -8.29 22.85
C VAL A 268 8.35 -8.30 21.43
N TYR A 269 7.56 -8.79 20.50
CA TYR A 269 7.94 -8.93 19.09
C TYR A 269 6.85 -8.41 18.16
N PHE A 270 7.24 -8.03 16.92
CA PHE A 270 6.33 -7.70 15.83
C PHE A 270 6.52 -8.66 14.67
N LEU A 271 5.41 -9.04 14.00
CA LEU A 271 5.41 -9.86 12.79
C LEU A 271 4.42 -9.29 11.78
N GLY A 272 4.76 -9.36 10.49
CA GLY A 272 3.84 -9.00 9.41
C GLY A 272 3.67 -7.50 9.19
N LEU A 273 4.53 -6.66 9.74
CA LEU A 273 4.53 -5.23 9.41
C LEU A 273 5.04 -5.02 7.97
N PRO A 274 4.49 -4.08 7.20
CA PRO A 274 5.07 -3.65 5.94
C PRO A 274 6.55 -3.28 6.14
N TRP A 275 7.42 -3.84 5.30
CA TRP A 275 8.86 -3.59 5.39
C TRP A 275 9.48 -3.83 6.79
N LEU A 276 8.96 -4.81 7.54
CA LEU A 276 9.54 -5.18 8.84
C LEU A 276 11.04 -5.52 8.72
N HIS A 277 11.42 -6.26 7.68
CA HIS A 277 12.79 -6.58 7.28
C HIS A 277 13.01 -6.40 5.78
N SER A 278 12.08 -6.88 4.96
CA SER A 278 12.09 -6.78 3.49
C SER A 278 10.71 -6.45 2.97
N TRP A 279 10.59 -6.22 1.66
CA TRP A 279 9.29 -6.02 1.02
C TRP A 279 8.31 -7.16 1.29
N GLY A 280 8.81 -8.40 1.34
CA GLY A 280 8.01 -9.61 1.59
C GLY A 280 7.48 -9.74 3.02
N SER A 281 8.01 -9.02 3.99
CA SER A 281 7.73 -9.19 5.43
C SER A 281 6.24 -9.07 5.79
N GLY A 282 5.50 -8.19 5.13
CA GLY A 282 4.04 -8.01 5.31
C GLY A 282 3.19 -8.79 4.31
N ARG A 283 3.72 -9.83 3.66
CA ARG A 283 3.08 -10.59 2.58
C ARG A 283 3.33 -12.09 2.70
N PHE A 284 2.47 -12.90 2.09
CA PHE A 284 2.64 -14.36 2.05
C PHE A 284 3.96 -14.81 1.40
N SER A 285 4.52 -14.00 0.49
CA SER A 285 5.79 -14.31 -0.18
C SER A 285 7.03 -14.23 0.70
N GLY A 286 6.96 -13.65 1.90
CA GLY A 286 8.14 -13.46 2.72
C GLY A 286 7.96 -13.54 4.23
N ILE A 287 6.72 -13.56 4.71
CA ILE A 287 6.42 -13.57 6.16
C ILE A 287 6.96 -14.83 6.87
N ASP A 288 7.06 -15.95 6.17
CA ASP A 288 7.59 -17.20 6.72
C ASP A 288 9.04 -17.08 7.18
N ARG A 289 9.87 -16.31 6.47
CA ARG A 289 11.28 -16.06 6.83
C ARG A 289 11.41 -15.26 8.12
N ASP A 290 10.54 -14.26 8.29
CA ASP A 290 10.52 -13.47 9.52
C ASP A 290 9.92 -14.26 10.68
N ALA A 291 8.88 -15.07 10.42
CA ALA A 291 8.31 -15.96 11.42
C ALA A 291 9.32 -16.97 11.94
N ARG A 292 10.11 -17.61 11.06
CA ARG A 292 11.21 -18.54 11.46
C ARG A 292 12.26 -17.81 12.30
N TYR A 293 12.72 -16.64 11.83
CA TYR A 293 13.69 -15.83 12.57
C TYR A 293 13.20 -15.48 13.98
N LEU A 294 11.93 -15.06 14.11
CA LEU A 294 11.33 -14.74 15.41
C LEU A 294 11.16 -16.00 16.28
N ALA A 295 10.76 -17.14 15.72
CA ALA A 295 10.65 -18.40 16.45
C ALA A 295 11.98 -18.79 17.13
N ASP A 296 13.10 -18.65 16.41
CA ASP A 296 14.43 -18.90 16.98
C ASP A 296 14.73 -17.93 18.15
N ARG A 297 14.36 -16.65 18.04
CA ARG A 297 14.55 -15.64 19.10
C ARG A 297 13.67 -15.89 20.31
N ILE A 298 12.42 -16.26 20.08
CA ILE A 298 11.45 -16.61 21.13
C ILE A 298 11.94 -17.83 21.92
N THR A 299 12.40 -18.86 21.22
CA THR A 299 12.94 -20.09 21.86
C THR A 299 14.20 -19.81 22.67
N ALA A 300 15.15 -19.04 22.12
CA ALA A 300 16.36 -18.65 22.83
C ALA A 300 16.05 -17.82 24.09
N HIS A 301 15.05 -16.93 24.03
CA HIS A 301 14.63 -16.13 25.19
C HIS A 301 13.99 -17.01 26.28
N ALA A 302 13.14 -17.98 25.90
CA ALA A 302 12.51 -18.91 26.84
C ALA A 302 13.57 -19.72 27.62
N GLY A 303 14.59 -20.26 26.94
CA GLY A 303 15.69 -21.00 27.59
C GLY A 303 16.49 -20.16 28.57
N THR A 304 16.72 -18.87 28.29
CA THR A 304 17.39 -17.95 29.22
C THR A 304 16.54 -17.59 30.44
N ALA A 305 15.21 -17.51 30.27
CA ALA A 305 14.28 -17.25 31.38
C ALA A 305 14.16 -18.43 32.34
N GLU A 306 14.16 -19.66 31.84
CA GLU A 306 14.19 -20.88 32.69
C GLU A 306 15.45 -20.98 33.52
N VAL A 307 16.62 -20.69 32.92
CA VAL A 307 17.90 -20.68 33.68
C VAL A 307 17.90 -19.63 34.78
N ARG A 308 17.29 -18.44 34.57
CA ARG A 308 17.18 -17.40 35.62
C ARG A 308 16.16 -17.72 36.71
N ARG A 309 15.17 -18.58 36.47
CA ARG A 309 14.20 -19.03 37.49
C ARG A 309 14.74 -20.21 38.34
N ALA A 310 15.73 -20.92 37.83
CA ALA A 310 16.34 -22.08 38.47
C ALA A 310 17.60 -21.74 39.31
N GLY A 311 18.13 -20.53 39.24
CA GLY A 311 19.26 -20.02 40.03
C GLY A 311 18.84 -18.92 40.98
#